data_58db99ea6a0293f42c7fb78d9eea35cc
#
_entry.id   58db99ea6a0293f42c7fb78d9eea35cc
#
_cell.length_a   1.000
_cell.length_b   1.000
_cell.length_c   1.000
_cell.angle_alpha   90.00
_cell.angle_beta   90.00
_cell.angle_gamma   90.00
#
_symmetry.space_group_name_H-M   'P 1'
#
loop_
_entity.id
_entity.type
_entity.pdbx_description
1 polymer ?
#
loop_
_entity_poly.entity_id
_entity_poly.type
_entity_poly.pdbx_seq_one_letter_code
_entity_poly.pdbx_strand_id
1 'polypeptide(L)'
;MTPAADGDDDETTCMRALELIFTFVVPMTLKATIKLGLLDALTGGGRALTADELAAAAQLPAEAASSVDRMLRLLASLDVVKCASTDSTGGEAAVRRYTPAPVCRWFAGERSLAPLAMFLLDDDYLSTWNQLPAAAMVQQSTVVIGKLLERFQGFDGVSVLVDVGGGTGATLEMITSRYNNITGVNFDLPHVIAQAPSLPGVKHIAGNMFESVPNGDAIFLKVR
;
A
#
# COMPACT_ATOMS: atom_id res chain seq x y z
N MET A 1 14.88 50.25 -6.67
CA MET A 1 13.96 49.31 -5.98
C MET A 1 14.05 47.99 -6.73
N THR A 2 14.82 47.07 -6.22
CA THR A 2 15.11 45.75 -6.81
C THR A 2 14.15 44.75 -6.17
N PRO A 3 13.47 43.86 -6.89
CA PRO A 3 12.68 42.78 -6.30
C PRO A 3 13.64 41.67 -5.89
N ALA A 4 13.81 41.49 -4.58
CA ALA A 4 14.46 40.33 -3.96
C ALA A 4 13.40 39.46 -3.37
N ALA A 5 12.66 38.72 -4.19
CA ALA A 5 11.62 37.79 -3.72
C ALA A 5 11.50 36.49 -4.56
N ASP A 6 12.25 36.36 -5.68
CA ASP A 6 12.10 35.18 -6.55
C ASP A 6 12.97 33.95 -6.15
N GLY A 7 14.09 34.17 -5.46
CA GLY A 7 15.05 33.10 -5.18
C GLY A 7 14.61 32.13 -4.07
N ASP A 8 13.90 32.61 -3.06
CA ASP A 8 13.47 31.80 -1.90
C ASP A 8 12.26 30.92 -2.25
N ASP A 9 11.42 31.39 -3.17
CA ASP A 9 10.27 30.62 -3.70
C ASP A 9 10.71 29.48 -4.64
N ASP A 10 11.73 29.71 -5.46
CA ASP A 10 12.25 28.72 -6.41
C ASP A 10 12.97 27.56 -5.69
N GLU A 11 13.77 27.86 -4.64
CA GLU A 11 14.42 26.84 -3.81
C GLU A 11 13.40 26.00 -3.06
N THR A 12 12.38 26.60 -2.46
CA THR A 12 11.29 25.92 -1.77
C THR A 12 10.51 25.04 -2.73
N THR A 13 10.22 25.53 -3.92
CA THR A 13 9.51 24.79 -4.97
C THR A 13 10.36 23.62 -5.49
N CYS A 14 11.65 23.80 -5.68
CA CYS A 14 12.59 22.75 -6.05
C CYS A 14 12.65 21.65 -4.98
N MET A 15 12.76 22.02 -3.70
CA MET A 15 12.74 21.06 -2.59
C MET A 15 11.44 20.26 -2.56
N ARG A 16 10.31 20.94 -2.79
CA ARG A 16 9.01 20.25 -2.89
C ARG A 16 8.94 19.26 -4.06
N ALA A 17 9.50 19.60 -5.21
CA ALA A 17 9.60 18.70 -6.36
C ALA A 17 10.45 17.46 -6.03
N LEU A 18 11.59 17.65 -5.34
CA LEU A 18 12.42 16.54 -4.88
C LEU A 18 11.69 15.64 -3.87
N GLU A 19 10.96 16.21 -2.91
CA GLU A 19 10.13 15.45 -1.99
C GLU A 19 9.13 14.56 -2.74
N LEU A 20 8.44 15.09 -3.76
CA LEU A 20 7.50 14.32 -4.56
C LEU A 20 8.18 13.17 -5.32
N ILE A 21 9.37 13.40 -5.87
CA ILE A 21 10.14 12.36 -6.56
C ILE A 21 10.55 11.25 -5.58
N PHE A 22 10.97 11.60 -4.36
CA PHE A 22 11.45 10.63 -3.37
C PHE A 22 10.34 9.99 -2.52
N THR A 23 9.06 10.31 -2.74
CA THR A 23 7.94 9.70 -1.97
C THR A 23 7.94 8.17 -2.04
N PHE A 24 8.42 7.56 -3.12
CA PHE A 24 8.48 6.10 -3.29
C PHE A 24 9.42 5.42 -2.28
N VAL A 25 10.39 6.14 -1.71
CA VAL A 25 11.37 5.58 -0.76
C VAL A 25 10.70 5.07 0.51
N VAL A 26 9.66 5.77 0.97
CA VAL A 26 8.91 5.40 2.18
C VAL A 26 8.22 4.03 2.04
N PRO A 27 7.34 3.81 1.05
CA PRO A 27 6.70 2.51 0.90
C PRO A 27 7.70 1.39 0.58
N MET A 28 8.79 1.67 -0.15
CA MET A 28 9.82 0.66 -0.42
C MET A 28 10.60 0.27 0.85
N THR A 29 10.89 1.24 1.73
CA THR A 29 11.50 0.96 3.03
C THR A 29 10.55 0.16 3.92
N LEU A 30 9.26 0.50 3.93
CA LEU A 30 8.24 -0.25 4.65
C LEU A 30 8.14 -1.69 4.12
N LYS A 31 8.09 -1.90 2.80
CA LYS A 31 8.16 -3.24 2.17
C LYS A 31 9.36 -4.02 2.67
N ALA A 32 10.55 -3.42 2.64
CA ALA A 32 11.78 -4.06 3.07
C ALA A 32 11.73 -4.48 4.54
N THR A 33 11.30 -3.58 5.43
CA THR A 33 11.22 -3.87 6.87
C THR A 33 10.17 -4.93 7.22
N ILE A 34 9.04 -4.95 6.53
CA ILE A 34 8.03 -6.02 6.65
C ILE A 34 8.62 -7.35 6.16
N LYS A 35 9.19 -7.37 4.96
CA LYS A 35 9.76 -8.59 4.35
C LYS A 35 10.87 -9.20 5.19
N LEU A 36 11.67 -8.38 5.85
CA LEU A 36 12.74 -8.80 6.75
C LEU A 36 12.25 -9.17 8.16
N GLY A 37 10.97 -9.03 8.48
CA GLY A 37 10.43 -9.32 9.81
C GLY A 37 10.89 -8.36 10.91
N LEU A 38 11.46 -7.19 10.57
CA LEU A 38 11.99 -6.24 11.56
C LEU A 38 10.89 -5.64 12.43
N LEU A 39 9.70 -5.37 11.85
CA LEU A 39 8.58 -4.81 12.59
C LEU A 39 7.92 -5.85 13.52
N ASP A 40 7.91 -7.13 13.12
CA ASP A 40 7.46 -8.23 13.99
C ASP A 40 8.42 -8.41 15.18
N ALA A 41 9.73 -8.36 14.93
CA ALA A 41 10.75 -8.44 15.99
C ALA A 41 10.61 -7.29 17.01
N LEU A 42 10.31 -6.06 16.52
CA LEU A 42 10.08 -4.90 17.39
C LEU A 42 8.82 -5.05 18.24
N THR A 43 7.73 -5.57 17.68
CA THR A 43 6.45 -5.69 18.39
C THR A 43 6.42 -6.86 19.34
N GLY A 44 7.14 -7.95 19.05
CA GLY A 44 7.19 -9.16 19.87
C GLY A 44 8.07 -9.06 21.11
N GLY A 45 9.05 -8.15 21.12
CA GLY A 45 10.09 -8.12 22.16
C GLY A 45 9.77 -7.34 23.45
N GLY A 46 8.78 -6.45 23.44
CA GLY A 46 8.39 -5.62 24.60
C GLY A 46 9.48 -4.67 25.13
N ARG A 47 10.65 -4.61 24.51
CA ARG A 47 11.79 -3.77 24.87
C ARG A 47 12.36 -3.01 23.68
N ALA A 48 13.11 -1.96 23.97
CA ALA A 48 13.83 -1.23 22.94
C ALA A 48 15.03 -2.07 22.41
N LEU A 49 15.13 -2.17 21.07
CA LEU A 49 16.16 -2.96 20.38
C LEU A 49 17.10 -2.05 19.58
N THR A 50 18.37 -2.42 19.52
CA THR A 50 19.35 -1.77 18.63
C THR A 50 19.20 -2.33 17.20
N ALA A 51 19.83 -1.67 16.22
CA ALA A 51 19.87 -2.17 14.85
C ALA A 51 20.58 -3.53 14.74
N ASP A 52 21.63 -3.74 15.54
CA ASP A 52 22.36 -5.02 15.60
C ASP A 52 21.48 -6.13 16.17
N GLU A 53 20.76 -5.87 17.27
CA GLU A 53 19.84 -6.82 17.86
C GLU A 53 18.70 -7.19 16.89
N LEU A 54 18.21 -6.21 16.11
CA LEU A 54 17.17 -6.43 15.09
C LEU A 54 17.71 -7.20 13.88
N ALA A 55 18.92 -6.88 13.40
CA ALA A 55 19.55 -7.63 12.33
C ALA A 55 19.75 -9.10 12.74
N ALA A 56 20.21 -9.35 13.97
CA ALA A 56 20.36 -10.70 14.52
C ALA A 56 19.02 -11.43 14.64
N ALA A 57 17.96 -10.75 15.14
CA ALA A 57 16.60 -11.33 15.24
C ALA A 57 16.01 -11.68 13.86
N ALA A 58 16.33 -10.90 12.84
CA ALA A 58 15.94 -11.15 11.45
C ALA A 58 16.90 -12.12 10.71
N GLN A 59 17.88 -12.72 11.40
CA GLN A 59 18.86 -13.63 10.85
C GLN A 59 19.67 -13.03 9.68
N LEU A 60 19.92 -11.73 9.74
CA LEU A 60 20.72 -11.00 8.76
C LEU A 60 22.20 -11.02 9.12
N PRO A 61 23.11 -10.87 8.14
CA PRO A 61 24.54 -10.68 8.41
C PRO A 61 24.79 -9.44 9.28
N ALA A 62 25.81 -9.46 10.12
CA ALA A 62 26.13 -8.35 11.03
C ALA A 62 26.33 -7.01 10.29
N GLU A 63 26.87 -7.06 9.08
CA GLU A 63 27.09 -5.90 8.21
C GLU A 63 25.77 -5.19 7.80
N ALA A 64 24.65 -5.92 7.87
CA ALA A 64 23.33 -5.36 7.55
C ALA A 64 22.83 -4.37 8.61
N ALA A 65 23.38 -4.37 9.84
CA ALA A 65 22.92 -3.51 10.93
C ALA A 65 22.89 -2.02 10.56
N SER A 66 23.90 -1.54 9.81
CA SER A 66 23.91 -0.14 9.35
C SER A 66 22.76 0.18 8.39
N SER A 67 22.38 -0.75 7.52
CA SER A 67 21.22 -0.59 6.62
C SER A 67 19.90 -0.67 7.39
N VAL A 68 19.80 -1.55 8.38
CA VAL A 68 18.66 -1.63 9.30
C VAL A 68 18.51 -0.31 10.07
N ASP A 69 19.59 0.27 10.62
CA ASP A 69 19.57 1.58 11.29
C ASP A 69 19.05 2.69 10.37
N ARG A 70 19.50 2.72 9.11
CA ARG A 70 19.05 3.72 8.13
C ARG A 70 17.56 3.59 7.82
N MET A 71 17.05 2.37 7.62
CA MET A 71 15.62 2.11 7.37
C MET A 71 14.78 2.53 8.57
N LEU A 72 15.21 2.16 9.79
CA LEU A 72 14.48 2.48 11.01
C LEU A 72 14.48 3.97 11.34
N ARG A 73 15.56 4.69 11.04
CA ARG A 73 15.57 6.16 11.18
C ARG A 73 14.56 6.84 10.26
N LEU A 74 14.44 6.39 9.02
CA LEU A 74 13.40 6.89 8.11
C LEU A 74 12.00 6.59 8.66
N LEU A 75 11.77 5.36 9.15
CA LEU A 75 10.48 5.01 9.74
C LEU A 75 10.21 5.75 11.06
N ALA A 76 11.27 6.15 11.78
CA ALA A 76 11.15 6.96 12.99
C ALA A 76 10.75 8.41 12.67
N SER A 77 11.23 8.99 11.57
CA SER A 77 10.81 10.32 11.12
C SER A 77 9.34 10.39 10.70
N LEU A 78 8.72 9.23 10.48
CA LEU A 78 7.32 9.06 10.08
C LEU A 78 6.44 8.48 11.21
N ASP A 79 6.95 8.43 12.43
CA ASP A 79 6.25 7.87 13.58
C ASP A 79 5.77 6.41 13.43
N VAL A 80 6.39 5.63 12.54
CA VAL A 80 6.13 4.18 12.44
C VAL A 80 6.83 3.44 13.58
N VAL A 81 8.02 3.88 13.95
CA VAL A 81 8.78 3.43 15.13
C VAL A 81 9.22 4.65 15.92
N LYS A 82 9.59 4.46 17.19
CA LYS A 82 10.23 5.49 18.01
C LYS A 82 11.74 5.20 18.10
N CYS A 83 12.55 6.24 18.05
CA CYS A 83 13.99 6.15 18.20
C CYS A 83 14.42 6.96 19.44
N ALA A 84 15.10 6.30 20.35
CA ALA A 84 15.77 6.94 21.49
C ALA A 84 17.29 6.75 21.34
N SER A 85 18.06 7.82 21.56
CA SER A 85 19.51 7.77 21.60
C SER A 85 19.96 7.85 23.06
N THR A 86 20.88 6.99 23.46
CA THR A 86 21.55 7.16 24.75
C THR A 86 22.63 8.22 24.59
N ASP A 87 22.64 9.20 25.50
CA ASP A 87 23.68 10.22 25.52
C ASP A 87 25.05 9.56 25.69
N SER A 88 26.01 9.96 24.87
CA SER A 88 27.39 9.52 24.95
C SER A 88 28.09 10.20 26.13
N THR A 89 28.06 9.55 27.28
CA THR A 89 28.95 9.94 28.40
C THR A 89 30.27 9.19 28.24
N GLY A 90 31.34 9.91 27.92
CA GLY A 90 32.69 9.36 27.97
C GLY A 90 33.32 8.88 26.66
N GLY A 91 32.86 9.40 25.50
CA GLY A 91 33.52 9.15 24.20
C GLY A 91 33.03 7.90 23.44
N GLU A 92 32.06 7.18 23.94
CA GLU A 92 31.39 6.12 23.21
C GLU A 92 30.35 6.69 22.22
N ALA A 93 30.22 6.09 21.04
CA ALA A 93 29.21 6.50 20.05
C ALA A 93 27.80 6.30 20.63
N ALA A 94 26.91 7.29 20.42
CA ALA A 94 25.52 7.21 20.85
C ALA A 94 24.82 6.00 20.21
N VAL A 95 24.30 5.11 21.03
CA VAL A 95 23.58 3.90 20.58
C VAL A 95 22.11 4.21 20.46
N ARG A 96 21.56 4.01 19.25
CA ARG A 96 20.11 4.15 18.98
C ARG A 96 19.38 2.88 19.37
N ARG A 97 18.24 3.07 20.02
CA ARG A 97 17.30 2.00 20.34
C ARG A 97 15.92 2.34 19.77
N TYR A 98 15.27 1.33 19.24
CA TYR A 98 14.00 1.45 18.55
C TYR A 98 12.91 0.72 19.32
N THR A 99 11.72 1.33 19.36
CA THR A 99 10.50 0.73 19.89
C THR A 99 9.36 0.93 18.89
N PRO A 100 8.31 0.08 18.88
CA PRO A 100 7.19 0.27 18.00
C PRO A 100 6.37 1.52 18.40
N ALA A 101 6.01 2.36 17.44
CA ALA A 101 4.97 3.37 17.61
C ALA A 101 3.57 2.75 17.42
N PRO A 102 2.46 3.42 17.82
CA PRO A 102 1.11 2.85 17.73
C PRO A 102 0.71 2.35 16.34
N VAL A 103 1.18 3.00 15.27
CA VAL A 103 0.88 2.61 13.89
C VAL A 103 1.62 1.34 13.48
N CYS A 104 2.75 1.00 14.10
CA CYS A 104 3.56 -0.18 13.78
C CYS A 104 2.75 -1.49 13.85
N ARG A 105 1.77 -1.56 14.78
CA ARG A 105 0.86 -2.72 14.93
C ARG A 105 0.08 -3.08 13.66
N TRP A 106 -0.12 -2.11 12.76
CA TRP A 106 -0.79 -2.33 11.50
C TRP A 106 0.12 -2.92 10.41
N PHE A 107 1.40 -3.01 10.68
CA PHE A 107 2.40 -3.59 9.76
C PHE A 107 3.07 -4.85 10.32
N ALA A 108 2.67 -5.31 11.51
CA ALA A 108 3.21 -6.49 12.18
C ALA A 108 2.10 -7.38 12.75
N GLY A 109 2.36 -8.69 12.85
CA GLY A 109 1.43 -9.68 13.39
C GLY A 109 0.34 -10.13 12.41
N GLU A 110 -0.50 -11.07 12.87
CA GLU A 110 -1.48 -11.78 12.03
C GLU A 110 -2.61 -10.88 11.47
N ARG A 111 -3.00 -9.83 12.21
CA ARG A 111 -4.08 -8.90 11.82
C ARG A 111 -3.52 -7.60 11.25
N SER A 112 -2.48 -7.69 10.44
CA SER A 112 -1.78 -6.51 9.91
C SER A 112 -2.17 -6.21 8.47
N LEU A 113 -1.88 -4.97 8.05
CA LEU A 113 -1.94 -4.54 6.65
C LEU A 113 -0.70 -4.96 5.84
N ALA A 114 0.23 -5.72 6.46
CA ALA A 114 1.44 -6.18 5.79
C ALA A 114 1.14 -6.95 4.47
N PRO A 115 0.15 -7.87 4.41
CA PRO A 115 -0.19 -8.53 3.15
C PRO A 115 -0.65 -7.56 2.07
N LEU A 116 -1.43 -6.52 2.43
CA LEU A 116 -1.85 -5.48 1.51
C LEU A 116 -0.66 -4.65 1.02
N ALA A 117 0.23 -4.25 1.94
CA ALA A 117 1.44 -3.51 1.57
C ALA A 117 2.35 -4.34 0.63
N MET A 118 2.53 -5.62 0.94
CA MET A 118 3.32 -6.53 0.09
C MET A 118 2.68 -6.74 -1.29
N PHE A 119 1.36 -6.80 -1.37
CA PHE A 119 0.63 -6.90 -2.63
C PHE A 119 0.77 -5.63 -3.48
N LEU A 120 0.51 -4.45 -2.90
CA LEU A 120 0.58 -3.18 -3.62
C LEU A 120 2.01 -2.80 -4.06
N LEU A 121 3.01 -3.31 -3.35
CA LEU A 121 4.43 -3.06 -3.64
C LEU A 121 5.11 -4.26 -4.31
N ASP A 122 4.35 -5.26 -4.76
CA ASP A 122 4.87 -6.40 -5.54
C ASP A 122 5.46 -5.92 -6.87
N ASP A 123 6.53 -6.57 -7.31
CA ASP A 123 7.27 -6.15 -8.50
C ASP A 123 6.41 -6.22 -9.77
N ASP A 124 5.53 -7.21 -9.87
CA ASP A 124 4.59 -7.31 -10.98
C ASP A 124 3.54 -6.19 -10.94
N TYR A 125 3.06 -5.81 -9.73
CA TYR A 125 2.16 -4.67 -9.58
C TYR A 125 2.86 -3.37 -9.96
N LEU A 126 4.08 -3.14 -9.46
CA LEU A 126 4.86 -1.93 -9.76
C LEU A 126 5.24 -1.85 -11.25
N SER A 127 5.51 -3.00 -11.91
CA SER A 127 5.83 -3.02 -13.34
C SER A 127 4.70 -2.50 -14.21
N THR A 128 3.44 -2.62 -13.75
CA THR A 128 2.28 -2.10 -14.49
C THR A 128 2.27 -0.59 -14.59
N TRP A 129 2.85 0.14 -13.62
CA TRP A 129 2.99 1.59 -13.66
C TRP A 129 3.94 2.06 -14.77
N ASN A 130 4.88 1.21 -15.18
CA ASN A 130 5.84 1.53 -16.25
C ASN A 130 5.21 1.43 -17.65
N GLN A 131 4.01 0.85 -17.77
CA GLN A 131 3.35 0.59 -19.05
C GLN A 131 2.17 1.53 -19.35
N LEU A 132 2.04 2.64 -18.62
CA LEU A 132 0.90 3.58 -18.73
C LEU A 132 0.93 4.45 -20.00
N PRO A 133 0.22 4.04 -21.07
CA PRO A 133 -0.77 4.83 -21.78
C PRO A 133 -2.20 4.38 -21.48
N ALA A 134 -3.21 5.19 -21.75
CA ALA A 134 -4.60 5.04 -21.30
C ALA A 134 -5.28 3.67 -21.56
N ALA A 135 -4.82 2.90 -22.54
CA ALA A 135 -5.25 1.53 -22.80
C ALA A 135 -4.76 0.51 -21.74
N ALA A 136 -3.70 0.86 -20.99
CA ALA A 136 -3.08 -0.03 -20.02
C ALA A 136 -3.83 -0.11 -18.68
N MET A 137 -4.76 0.81 -18.38
CA MET A 137 -5.55 0.76 -17.14
C MET A 137 -6.45 -0.49 -17.06
N VAL A 138 -6.90 -1.01 -18.19
CA VAL A 138 -7.68 -2.26 -18.26
C VAL A 138 -6.76 -3.46 -17.98
N GLN A 139 -5.57 -3.49 -18.58
CA GLN A 139 -4.58 -4.55 -18.39
C GLN A 139 -4.05 -4.61 -16.94
N GLN A 140 -3.80 -3.45 -16.31
CA GLN A 140 -3.40 -3.37 -14.91
C GLN A 140 -4.44 -3.99 -13.98
N SER A 141 -5.73 -3.66 -14.21
CA SER A 141 -6.83 -4.26 -13.44
C SER A 141 -6.86 -5.77 -13.57
N THR A 142 -6.61 -6.31 -14.74
CA THR A 142 -6.61 -7.76 -15.02
C THR A 142 -5.52 -8.49 -14.25
N VAL A 143 -4.28 -7.97 -14.22
CA VAL A 143 -3.17 -8.57 -13.48
C VAL A 143 -3.43 -8.54 -11.96
N VAL A 144 -3.88 -7.39 -11.44
CA VAL A 144 -4.16 -7.22 -10.01
C VAL A 144 -5.30 -8.13 -9.56
N ILE A 145 -6.40 -8.16 -10.29
CA ILE A 145 -7.55 -9.02 -9.97
C ILE A 145 -7.20 -10.50 -10.14
N GLY A 146 -6.43 -10.87 -11.16
CA GLY A 146 -5.93 -12.24 -11.32
C GLY A 146 -5.20 -12.73 -10.08
N LYS A 147 -4.23 -11.96 -9.56
CA LYS A 147 -3.48 -12.30 -8.35
C LYS A 147 -4.33 -12.25 -7.07
N LEU A 148 -5.27 -11.30 -6.99
CA LEU A 148 -6.22 -11.26 -5.87
C LEU A 148 -7.02 -12.56 -5.83
N LEU A 149 -7.57 -12.99 -6.96
CA LEU A 149 -8.39 -14.19 -7.07
C LEU A 149 -7.61 -15.48 -6.76
N GLU A 150 -6.29 -15.51 -6.92
CA GLU A 150 -5.45 -16.65 -6.53
C GLU A 150 -5.32 -16.81 -5.01
N ARG A 151 -5.34 -15.70 -4.26
CA ARG A 151 -4.96 -15.68 -2.83
C ARG A 151 -6.08 -15.25 -1.89
N PHE A 152 -7.09 -14.51 -2.38
CA PHE A 152 -8.16 -13.97 -1.57
C PHE A 152 -9.38 -14.89 -1.58
N GLN A 153 -9.80 -15.32 -0.40
CA GLN A 153 -10.97 -16.20 -0.19
C GLN A 153 -12.18 -15.44 0.37
N GLY A 154 -12.13 -14.12 0.48
CA GLY A 154 -13.19 -13.31 1.08
C GLY A 154 -14.45 -13.16 0.22
N PHE A 155 -14.51 -13.83 -0.95
CA PHE A 155 -15.73 -13.93 -1.76
C PHE A 155 -16.58 -15.16 -1.40
N ASP A 156 -16.12 -16.01 -0.50
CA ASP A 156 -16.87 -17.18 -0.05
C ASP A 156 -18.14 -16.74 0.70
N GLY A 157 -19.28 -17.28 0.28
CA GLY A 157 -20.58 -16.93 0.85
C GLY A 157 -21.22 -15.64 0.32
N VAL A 158 -20.55 -14.93 -0.60
CA VAL A 158 -21.13 -13.77 -1.31
C VAL A 158 -22.00 -14.25 -2.45
N SER A 159 -23.24 -13.76 -2.54
CA SER A 159 -24.18 -14.03 -3.63
C SER A 159 -24.35 -12.82 -4.56
N VAL A 160 -24.30 -11.62 -4.00
CA VAL A 160 -24.40 -10.36 -4.76
C VAL A 160 -23.20 -9.48 -4.40
N LEU A 161 -22.34 -9.21 -5.39
CA LEU A 161 -21.18 -8.34 -5.27
C LEU A 161 -21.39 -7.04 -6.03
N VAL A 162 -21.32 -5.91 -5.36
CA VAL A 162 -21.45 -4.57 -5.98
C VAL A 162 -20.06 -3.97 -6.18
N ASP A 163 -19.69 -3.70 -7.43
CA ASP A 163 -18.45 -2.97 -7.78
C ASP A 163 -18.79 -1.50 -8.03
N VAL A 164 -18.37 -0.65 -7.11
CA VAL A 164 -18.64 0.80 -7.14
C VAL A 164 -17.50 1.52 -7.87
N GLY A 165 -17.83 2.20 -8.97
CA GLY A 165 -16.83 2.76 -9.88
C GLY A 165 -16.19 1.68 -10.76
N GLY A 166 -16.92 0.61 -11.07
CA GLY A 166 -16.41 -0.56 -11.78
C GLY A 166 -16.15 -0.38 -13.27
N GLY A 167 -16.38 0.82 -13.83
CA GLY A 167 -16.13 1.13 -15.24
C GLY A 167 -16.95 0.28 -16.17
N THR A 168 -16.31 -0.40 -17.11
CA THR A 168 -16.99 -1.29 -18.08
C THR A 168 -17.33 -2.67 -17.49
N GLY A 169 -17.00 -2.97 -16.24
CA GLY A 169 -17.32 -4.22 -15.56
C GLY A 169 -16.31 -5.35 -15.70
N ALA A 170 -15.14 -5.10 -16.28
CA ALA A 170 -14.11 -6.13 -16.52
C ALA A 170 -13.63 -6.82 -15.23
N THR A 171 -13.57 -6.10 -14.11
CA THR A 171 -13.22 -6.67 -12.79
C THR A 171 -14.27 -7.69 -12.35
N LEU A 172 -15.56 -7.33 -12.44
CA LEU A 172 -16.65 -8.23 -12.09
C LEU A 172 -16.71 -9.45 -13.01
N GLU A 173 -16.46 -9.29 -14.29
CA GLU A 173 -16.39 -10.42 -15.23
C GLU A 173 -15.36 -11.46 -14.77
N MET A 174 -14.17 -11.04 -14.35
CA MET A 174 -13.15 -11.95 -13.82
C MET A 174 -13.60 -12.63 -12.53
N ILE A 175 -14.23 -11.88 -11.61
CA ILE A 175 -14.71 -12.43 -10.33
C ILE A 175 -15.86 -13.43 -10.57
N THR A 176 -16.87 -13.07 -11.35
CA THR A 176 -18.03 -13.94 -11.62
C THR A 176 -17.68 -15.16 -12.47
N SER A 177 -16.66 -15.05 -13.33
CA SER A 177 -16.14 -16.22 -14.08
C SER A 177 -15.49 -17.25 -13.18
N ARG A 178 -14.87 -16.82 -12.05
CA ARG A 178 -14.26 -17.73 -11.08
C ARG A 178 -15.25 -18.22 -10.02
N TYR A 179 -16.17 -17.34 -9.60
CA TYR A 179 -17.20 -17.59 -8.60
C TYR A 179 -18.58 -17.54 -9.24
N ASN A 180 -18.97 -18.63 -9.92
CA ASN A 180 -20.21 -18.71 -10.71
C ASN A 180 -21.51 -18.54 -9.89
N ASN A 181 -21.43 -18.59 -8.57
CA ASN A 181 -22.52 -18.32 -7.63
C ASN A 181 -22.70 -16.84 -7.34
N ILE A 182 -21.79 -15.98 -7.77
CA ILE A 182 -21.87 -14.52 -7.53
C ILE A 182 -22.58 -13.85 -8.72
N THR A 183 -23.58 -13.04 -8.41
CA THR A 183 -24.13 -12.05 -9.33
C THR A 183 -23.39 -10.72 -9.12
N GLY A 184 -22.71 -10.24 -10.15
CA GLY A 184 -22.01 -8.95 -10.12
C GLY A 184 -22.97 -7.80 -10.42
N VAL A 185 -22.89 -6.72 -9.65
CA VAL A 185 -23.56 -5.45 -9.91
C VAL A 185 -22.50 -4.40 -10.20
N ASN A 186 -22.33 -4.06 -11.47
CA ASN A 186 -21.42 -2.99 -11.89
C ASN A 186 -22.15 -1.65 -11.78
N PHE A 187 -21.69 -0.79 -10.87
CA PHE A 187 -22.29 0.51 -10.60
C PHE A 187 -21.33 1.65 -10.92
N ASP A 188 -21.69 2.49 -11.86
CA ASP A 188 -20.88 3.64 -12.29
C ASP A 188 -21.78 4.75 -12.86
N LEU A 189 -21.17 5.89 -13.21
CA LEU A 189 -21.87 7.03 -13.80
C LEU A 189 -22.58 6.66 -15.12
N PRO A 190 -23.72 7.30 -15.44
CA PRO A 190 -24.53 6.94 -16.63
C PRO A 190 -23.74 6.91 -17.95
N HIS A 191 -22.82 7.84 -18.16
CA HIS A 191 -22.03 7.90 -19.38
C HIS A 191 -20.98 6.78 -19.48
N VAL A 192 -20.54 6.22 -18.34
CA VAL A 192 -19.64 5.06 -18.28
C VAL A 192 -20.41 3.78 -18.56
N ILE A 193 -21.55 3.59 -17.88
CA ILE A 193 -22.40 2.41 -18.07
C ILE A 193 -22.93 2.30 -19.49
N ALA A 194 -23.21 3.44 -20.15
CA ALA A 194 -23.64 3.44 -21.56
C ALA A 194 -22.60 2.83 -22.53
N GLN A 195 -21.33 2.72 -22.13
CA GLN A 195 -20.25 2.12 -22.92
C GLN A 195 -19.90 0.69 -22.47
N ALA A 196 -20.52 0.21 -21.39
CA ALA A 196 -20.22 -1.11 -20.85
C ALA A 196 -20.82 -2.22 -21.74
N PRO A 197 -20.04 -3.24 -22.12
CA PRO A 197 -20.54 -4.37 -22.88
C PRO A 197 -21.43 -5.26 -21.99
N SER A 198 -22.31 -6.04 -22.60
CA SER A 198 -23.06 -7.06 -21.88
C SER A 198 -22.11 -8.18 -21.43
N LEU A 199 -22.07 -8.46 -20.12
CA LEU A 199 -21.17 -9.45 -19.52
C LEU A 199 -21.98 -10.53 -18.80
N PRO A 200 -21.62 -11.83 -18.95
CA PRO A 200 -22.29 -12.94 -18.24
C PRO A 200 -22.18 -12.77 -16.73
N GLY A 201 -23.29 -12.91 -16.02
CA GLY A 201 -23.32 -12.81 -14.55
C GLY A 201 -23.16 -11.40 -13.99
N VAL A 202 -23.12 -10.36 -14.84
CA VAL A 202 -22.95 -8.96 -14.43
C VAL A 202 -24.15 -8.12 -14.87
N LYS A 203 -24.72 -7.38 -13.92
CA LYS A 203 -25.78 -6.40 -14.15
C LYS A 203 -25.17 -5.00 -14.06
N HIS A 204 -25.36 -4.18 -15.09
CA HIS A 204 -24.94 -2.79 -15.09
C HIS A 204 -26.04 -1.88 -14.54
N ILE A 205 -25.69 -1.02 -13.58
CA ILE A 205 -26.58 -0.02 -12.97
C ILE A 205 -25.89 1.35 -13.02
N ALA A 206 -26.58 2.32 -13.61
CA ALA A 206 -26.11 3.70 -13.65
C ALA A 206 -26.54 4.47 -12.41
N GLY A 207 -25.64 5.27 -11.84
CA GLY A 207 -25.96 6.13 -10.72
C GLY A 207 -24.76 6.92 -10.21
N ASN A 208 -25.00 7.66 -9.12
CA ASN A 208 -23.97 8.45 -8.44
C ASN A 208 -23.74 7.87 -7.04
N MET A 209 -22.54 7.38 -6.77
CA MET A 209 -22.19 6.76 -5.48
C MET A 209 -22.31 7.71 -4.28
N PHE A 210 -22.27 9.02 -4.51
CA PHE A 210 -22.46 10.02 -3.45
C PHE A 210 -23.96 10.26 -3.10
N GLU A 211 -24.89 9.72 -3.89
CA GLU A 211 -26.32 9.80 -3.64
C GLU A 211 -26.87 8.48 -3.10
N SER A 212 -26.52 7.38 -3.76
CA SER A 212 -26.93 6.03 -3.34
C SER A 212 -26.05 4.97 -3.98
N VAL A 213 -25.96 3.80 -3.33
CA VAL A 213 -25.28 2.60 -3.84
C VAL A 213 -26.26 1.43 -3.82
N PRO A 214 -26.30 0.58 -4.84
CA PRO A 214 -27.14 -0.62 -4.86
C PRO A 214 -26.83 -1.55 -3.68
N ASN A 215 -27.83 -2.29 -3.20
CA ASN A 215 -27.67 -3.28 -2.16
C ASN A 215 -26.97 -4.54 -2.70
N GLY A 216 -26.12 -5.14 -1.88
CA GLY A 216 -25.45 -6.41 -2.11
C GLY A 216 -24.90 -6.99 -0.80
N ASP A 217 -24.42 -8.24 -0.84
CA ASP A 217 -23.81 -8.90 0.30
C ASP A 217 -22.43 -8.33 0.59
N ALA A 218 -21.74 -7.85 -0.46
CA ALA A 218 -20.45 -7.19 -0.35
C ALA A 218 -20.34 -6.04 -1.35
N ILE A 219 -19.56 -5.02 -0.97
CA ILE A 219 -19.19 -3.90 -1.83
C ILE A 219 -17.70 -4.02 -2.14
N PHE A 220 -17.38 -4.00 -3.43
CA PHE A 220 -16.02 -3.90 -3.92
C PHE A 220 -15.77 -2.45 -4.35
N LEU A 221 -14.72 -1.86 -3.83
CA LEU A 221 -14.31 -0.50 -4.16
C LEU A 221 -12.82 -0.53 -4.52
N LYS A 222 -12.52 -0.25 -5.78
CA LYS A 222 -11.15 -0.13 -6.25
C LYS A 222 -10.77 1.33 -6.39
N VAL A 223 -9.95 1.83 -5.49
CA VAL A 223 -9.37 3.18 -5.60
C VAL A 223 -8.41 3.22 -6.80
N ARG A 224 -8.62 4.17 -7.70
CA ARG A 224 -7.77 4.43 -8.86
C ARG A 224 -6.79 5.54 -8.58
#